data_6cc2f697b4c1e1f4f8a20098d28ede8c
#
_entry.id   6cc2f697b4c1e1f4f8a20098d28ede8c
#
_cell.length_a   1.000
_cell.length_b   1.000
_cell.length_c   1.000
_cell.angle_alpha   90.00
_cell.angle_beta   90.00
_cell.angle_gamma   90.00
#
_symmetry.space_group_name_H-M   'P 1'
#
loop_
_entity.id
_entity.type
_entity.pdbx_description
1 polymer ?
#
loop_
_entity_poly.entity_id
_entity_poly.type
_entity_poly.pdbx_seq_one_letter_code
_entity_poly.pdbx_strand_id
1 'polypeptide(L)'
;MLWPNNKRLALMLSFDIDAETLWLTRNEINKNHPANLSRGLYSVKQGIPRILRMLEEENQHATFFTTAYTAELHPEVIKCIAACGHEIAYHGYLHEVYDTYEKENALMAKGENIIKGLTGRQMVGQRSPDGFIYDFHLQLWLDRGYIYSSNWRDNDGPFLHKINGKTVP
;
A
#
# COMPACT_ATOMS: atom_id res chain seq x y z
N MET A 1 -24.14 -6.67 -9.93
CA MET A 1 -23.90 -6.25 -8.54
C MET A 1 -24.47 -4.84 -8.38
N LEU A 2 -25.19 -4.56 -7.29
CA LEU A 2 -25.61 -3.20 -6.97
C LEU A 2 -24.62 -2.64 -5.94
N TRP A 3 -24.02 -1.52 -6.24
CA TRP A 3 -23.14 -0.80 -5.33
C TRP A 3 -23.95 -0.12 -4.21
N PRO A 4 -23.35 0.21 -3.05
CA PRO A 4 -24.03 0.94 -1.98
C PRO A 4 -24.78 2.17 -2.52
N ASN A 5 -25.92 2.51 -1.89
CA ASN A 5 -26.79 3.62 -2.29
C ASN A 5 -27.34 3.52 -3.73
N ASN A 6 -27.52 2.29 -4.24
CA ASN A 6 -28.03 2.02 -5.60
C ASN A 6 -27.18 2.65 -6.72
N LYS A 7 -25.91 2.85 -6.48
CA LYS A 7 -24.97 3.36 -7.50
C LYS A 7 -24.72 2.30 -8.57
N ARG A 8 -24.57 2.76 -9.81
CA ARG A 8 -24.31 1.89 -10.99
C ARG A 8 -22.82 1.58 -11.16
N LEU A 9 -21.97 2.40 -10.59
CA LEU A 9 -20.52 2.32 -10.71
C LEU A 9 -19.87 2.75 -9.38
N ALA A 10 -18.77 2.11 -9.01
CA ALA A 10 -17.83 2.59 -8.00
C ALA A 10 -16.46 2.76 -8.67
N LEU A 11 -15.84 3.92 -8.48
CA LEU A 11 -14.48 4.20 -8.91
C LEU A 11 -13.57 4.21 -7.67
N MET A 12 -12.56 3.36 -7.68
CA MET A 12 -11.55 3.28 -6.63
C MET A 12 -10.22 3.81 -7.18
N LEU A 13 -9.84 5.00 -6.74
CA LEU A 13 -8.55 5.59 -7.10
C LEU A 13 -7.48 5.07 -6.14
N SER A 14 -6.41 4.51 -6.69
CA SER A 14 -5.28 4.04 -5.88
C SER A 14 -3.94 4.30 -6.55
N PHE A 15 -2.91 4.50 -5.73
CA PHE A 15 -1.54 4.76 -6.16
C PHE A 15 -0.58 3.93 -5.31
N ASP A 16 0.41 3.31 -5.94
CA ASP A 16 1.49 2.62 -5.26
C ASP A 16 2.65 3.60 -5.08
N ILE A 17 3.16 3.71 -3.84
CA ILE A 17 4.27 4.59 -3.49
C ILE A 17 5.48 3.75 -3.12
N ASP A 18 6.26 3.44 -4.12
CA ASP A 18 7.49 2.66 -3.96
C ASP A 18 8.72 3.56 -3.75
N ALA A 19 8.70 4.75 -4.36
CA ALA A 19 9.84 5.65 -4.35
C ALA A 19 11.14 4.91 -4.74
N GLU A 20 12.19 5.03 -3.92
CA GLU A 20 13.47 4.36 -4.17
C GLU A 20 13.42 2.85 -3.94
N THR A 21 12.45 2.35 -3.14
CA THR A 21 12.40 0.94 -2.73
C THR A 21 12.31 -0.01 -3.91
N LEU A 22 11.53 0.35 -4.94
CA LEU A 22 11.44 -0.41 -6.18
C LEU A 22 12.81 -0.62 -6.86
N TRP A 23 13.67 0.38 -6.81
CA TRP A 23 15.01 0.32 -7.41
C TRP A 23 15.98 -0.44 -6.52
N LEU A 24 15.87 -0.27 -5.19
CA LEU A 24 16.71 -0.95 -4.21
C LEU A 24 16.51 -2.47 -4.22
N THR A 25 15.28 -2.93 -4.42
CA THR A 25 14.97 -4.37 -4.45
C THR A 25 15.27 -5.04 -5.79
N ARG A 26 15.18 -4.31 -6.91
CA ARG A 26 15.43 -4.88 -8.24
C ARG A 26 16.87 -5.28 -8.48
N ASN A 27 17.84 -4.53 -7.96
CA ASN A 27 19.25 -4.85 -8.11
C ASN A 27 20.07 -4.10 -7.05
N GLU A 28 20.91 -4.83 -6.32
CA GLU A 28 21.79 -4.28 -5.28
C GLU A 28 22.71 -3.14 -5.79
N ILE A 29 23.12 -3.18 -7.05
CA ILE A 29 23.96 -2.16 -7.66
C ILE A 29 23.29 -0.76 -7.60
N ASN A 30 21.95 -0.72 -7.57
CA ASN A 30 21.21 0.54 -7.51
C ASN A 30 21.47 1.33 -6.24
N LYS A 31 21.91 0.71 -5.15
CA LYS A 31 22.30 1.41 -3.92
C LYS A 31 23.37 2.46 -4.15
N ASN A 32 24.23 2.25 -5.16
CA ASN A 32 25.34 3.12 -5.52
C ASN A 32 25.09 3.89 -6.84
N HIS A 33 23.86 3.86 -7.35
CA HIS A 33 23.48 4.54 -8.61
C HIS A 33 22.46 5.65 -8.37
N PRO A 34 22.91 6.89 -8.00
CA PRO A 34 22.02 8.00 -7.66
C PRO A 34 21.07 8.37 -8.80
N ALA A 35 21.49 8.21 -10.06
CA ALA A 35 20.63 8.47 -11.22
C ALA A 35 19.43 7.51 -11.28
N ASN A 36 19.59 6.22 -10.92
CA ASN A 36 18.50 5.28 -10.85
C ASN A 36 17.58 5.59 -9.65
N LEU A 37 18.15 5.89 -8.49
CA LEU A 37 17.37 6.27 -7.30
C LEU A 37 16.58 7.56 -7.53
N SER A 38 17.10 8.48 -8.33
CA SER A 38 16.39 9.73 -8.66
C SER A 38 15.06 9.51 -9.38
N ARG A 39 14.88 8.37 -10.07
CA ARG A 39 13.59 7.98 -10.67
C ARG A 39 12.54 7.73 -9.59
N GLY A 40 12.93 7.05 -8.51
CA GLY A 40 12.06 6.86 -7.34
C GLY A 40 11.74 8.18 -6.65
N LEU A 41 12.74 9.02 -6.47
CA LEU A 41 12.59 10.36 -5.87
C LEU A 41 11.63 11.27 -6.64
N TYR A 42 11.47 11.09 -7.95
CA TYR A 42 10.49 11.84 -8.73
C TYR A 42 9.08 11.69 -8.18
N SER A 43 8.70 10.49 -7.76
CA SER A 43 7.36 10.21 -7.23
C SER A 43 7.06 11.07 -5.99
N VAL A 44 7.98 11.12 -5.04
CA VAL A 44 7.79 11.89 -3.78
C VAL A 44 7.98 13.39 -3.95
N LYS A 45 8.87 13.80 -4.87
CA LYS A 45 9.19 15.25 -5.08
C LYS A 45 8.20 15.95 -6.02
N GLN A 46 7.66 15.25 -7.00
CA GLN A 46 6.84 15.84 -8.06
C GLN A 46 5.49 15.12 -8.24
N GLY A 47 5.49 13.77 -8.29
CA GLY A 47 4.32 12.98 -8.61
C GLY A 47 3.23 13.15 -7.55
N ILE A 48 3.53 12.80 -6.31
CA ILE A 48 2.55 12.87 -5.21
C ILE A 48 2.01 14.29 -5.00
N PRO A 49 2.82 15.37 -4.94
CA PRO A 49 2.29 16.71 -4.83
C PRO A 49 1.30 17.11 -5.93
N ARG A 50 1.53 16.63 -7.17
CA ARG A 50 0.61 16.88 -8.30
C ARG A 50 -0.68 16.07 -8.16
N ILE A 51 -0.58 14.80 -7.75
CA ILE A 51 -1.74 13.93 -7.50
C ILE A 51 -2.61 14.50 -6.38
N LEU A 52 -2.00 14.89 -5.25
CA LEU A 52 -2.73 15.46 -4.12
C LEU A 52 -3.49 16.73 -4.51
N ARG A 53 -2.85 17.62 -5.27
CA ARG A 53 -3.53 18.83 -5.78
C ARG A 53 -4.72 18.50 -6.67
N MET A 54 -4.54 17.57 -7.62
CA MET A 54 -5.63 17.12 -8.50
C MET A 54 -6.79 16.51 -7.70
N LEU A 55 -6.49 15.67 -6.71
CA LEU A 55 -7.51 15.05 -5.87
C LEU A 55 -8.26 16.10 -5.02
N GLU A 56 -7.56 17.13 -4.53
CA GLU A 56 -8.16 18.25 -3.82
C GLU A 56 -9.08 19.09 -4.73
N GLU A 57 -8.59 19.48 -5.92
CA GLU A 57 -9.34 20.23 -6.93
C GLU A 57 -10.65 19.50 -7.34
N GLU A 58 -10.58 18.17 -7.46
CA GLU A 58 -11.73 17.33 -7.84
C GLU A 58 -12.55 16.84 -6.62
N ASN A 59 -12.17 17.23 -5.40
CA ASN A 59 -12.78 16.76 -4.15
C ASN A 59 -12.91 15.23 -4.08
N GLN A 60 -11.83 14.53 -4.43
CA GLN A 60 -11.75 13.07 -4.46
C GLN A 60 -10.80 12.54 -3.40
N HIS A 61 -11.08 11.33 -2.92
CA HIS A 61 -10.20 10.58 -2.05
C HIS A 61 -9.58 9.40 -2.79
N ALA A 62 -8.41 8.97 -2.34
CA ALA A 62 -7.68 7.84 -2.89
C ALA A 62 -7.01 7.01 -1.79
N THR A 63 -6.64 5.78 -2.14
CA THR A 63 -5.77 4.92 -1.31
C THR A 63 -4.36 4.95 -1.84
N PHE A 64 -3.40 5.18 -0.95
CA PHE A 64 -1.97 5.14 -1.26
C PHE A 64 -1.34 3.90 -0.62
N PHE A 65 -1.07 2.88 -1.43
CA PHE A 65 -0.34 1.69 -1.02
C PHE A 65 1.14 2.03 -0.92
N THR A 66 1.66 2.05 0.30
CA THR A 66 2.96 2.62 0.62
C THR A 66 3.90 1.56 1.18
N THR A 67 5.10 1.45 0.62
CA THR A 67 6.16 0.66 1.26
C THR A 67 6.59 1.36 2.56
N ALA A 68 6.75 0.58 3.62
CA ALA A 68 7.02 1.16 4.94
C ALA A 68 8.40 1.86 4.99
N TYR A 69 9.35 1.40 4.20
CA TYR A 69 10.66 2.04 4.09
C TYR A 69 10.58 3.39 3.38
N THR A 70 9.68 3.56 2.40
CA THR A 70 9.39 4.89 1.83
C THR A 70 8.87 5.84 2.91
N ALA A 71 8.04 5.35 3.83
CA ALA A 71 7.59 6.17 4.96
C ALA A 71 8.72 6.56 5.93
N GLU A 72 9.72 5.70 6.13
CA GLU A 72 10.93 6.04 6.89
C GLU A 72 11.76 7.13 6.21
N LEU A 73 11.94 7.02 4.87
CA LEU A 73 12.77 7.96 4.11
C LEU A 73 12.09 9.31 3.86
N HIS A 74 10.76 9.30 3.70
CA HIS A 74 9.96 10.47 3.29
C HIS A 74 8.76 10.71 4.23
N PRO A 75 8.97 10.85 5.55
CA PRO A 75 7.89 10.93 6.53
C PRO A 75 6.94 12.10 6.27
N GLU A 76 7.43 13.23 5.76
CA GLU A 76 6.60 14.41 5.52
C GLU A 76 5.60 14.21 4.37
N VAL A 77 5.97 13.41 3.36
CA VAL A 77 5.05 13.06 2.26
C VAL A 77 3.89 12.20 2.80
N ILE A 78 4.18 11.24 3.67
CA ILE A 78 3.18 10.36 4.26
C ILE A 78 2.22 11.14 5.19
N LYS A 79 2.77 12.04 6.01
CA LYS A 79 1.95 12.95 6.84
C LYS A 79 1.04 13.83 5.98
N CYS A 80 1.56 14.36 4.87
CA CYS A 80 0.78 15.19 3.95
C CYS A 80 -0.40 14.42 3.35
N ILE A 81 -0.16 13.20 2.84
CA ILE A 81 -1.20 12.32 2.30
C ILE A 81 -2.29 12.07 3.35
N ALA A 82 -1.90 11.72 4.58
CA ALA A 82 -2.84 11.46 5.67
C ALA A 82 -3.61 12.71 6.11
N ALA A 83 -2.96 13.88 6.13
CA ALA A 83 -3.57 15.17 6.47
C ALA A 83 -4.63 15.60 5.43
N CYS A 84 -4.41 15.27 4.15
CA CYS A 84 -5.39 15.48 3.06
C CYS A 84 -6.56 14.49 3.13
N GLY A 85 -6.65 13.62 4.13
CA GLY A 85 -7.77 12.71 4.32
C GLY A 85 -7.73 11.43 3.48
N HIS A 86 -6.62 11.16 2.79
CA HIS A 86 -6.46 9.94 2.00
C HIS A 86 -6.12 8.74 2.89
N GLU A 87 -6.40 7.55 2.39
CA GLU A 87 -6.00 6.30 3.04
C GLU A 87 -4.54 5.99 2.73
N ILE A 88 -3.81 5.49 3.75
CA ILE A 88 -2.52 4.85 3.56
C ILE A 88 -2.70 3.37 3.88
N ALA A 89 -2.31 2.52 2.93
CA ALA A 89 -2.39 1.08 3.00
C ALA A 89 -0.99 0.44 2.84
N TYR A 90 -0.84 -0.80 3.26
CA TYR A 90 0.45 -1.49 3.28
C TYR A 90 0.86 -1.98 1.88
N HIS A 91 2.14 -1.81 1.52
CA HIS A 91 2.73 -2.28 0.26
C HIS A 91 4.10 -2.96 0.44
N GLY A 92 4.21 -3.82 1.46
CA GLY A 92 5.51 -4.39 1.83
C GLY A 92 6.37 -3.42 2.64
N TYR A 93 7.53 -3.91 3.11
CA TYR A 93 8.49 -3.06 3.80
C TYR A 93 9.43 -2.34 2.81
N LEU A 94 10.15 -3.10 1.96
CA LEU A 94 11.08 -2.60 0.92
C LEU A 94 10.63 -2.93 -0.52
N HIS A 95 9.34 -3.16 -0.77
CA HIS A 95 8.82 -3.67 -2.03
C HIS A 95 9.28 -5.10 -2.33
N GLU A 96 9.29 -5.97 -1.33
CA GLU A 96 9.53 -7.40 -1.45
C GLU A 96 8.46 -8.20 -0.70
N VAL A 97 8.37 -9.47 -1.01
CA VAL A 97 7.50 -10.45 -0.36
C VAL A 97 8.36 -11.59 0.17
N TYR A 98 8.20 -11.91 1.43
CA TYR A 98 8.94 -12.99 2.07
C TYR A 98 8.14 -14.29 2.08
N ASP A 99 8.86 -15.40 2.00
CA ASP A 99 8.32 -16.75 1.88
C ASP A 99 8.03 -17.42 3.24
N THR A 100 8.26 -16.73 4.35
CA THR A 100 7.97 -17.22 5.70
C THR A 100 7.04 -16.28 6.46
N TYR A 101 6.09 -16.89 7.18
CA TYR A 101 5.12 -16.16 8.01
C TYR A 101 5.83 -15.25 9.03
N GLU A 102 6.84 -15.76 9.72
CA GLU A 102 7.53 -15.03 10.80
C GLU A 102 8.21 -13.78 10.29
N LYS A 103 8.88 -13.88 9.14
CA LYS A 103 9.61 -12.74 8.56
C LYS A 103 8.67 -11.69 8.03
N GLU A 104 7.62 -12.09 7.29
CA GLU A 104 6.60 -11.18 6.79
C GLU A 104 5.87 -10.50 7.95
N ASN A 105 5.44 -11.27 8.98
CA ASN A 105 4.78 -10.74 10.16
C ASN A 105 5.63 -9.70 10.92
N ALA A 106 6.93 -9.95 11.07
CA ALA A 106 7.83 -9.01 11.74
C ALA A 106 7.97 -7.70 10.98
N LEU A 107 8.07 -7.75 9.63
CA LEU A 107 8.20 -6.57 8.79
C LEU A 107 6.90 -5.79 8.67
N MET A 108 5.76 -6.48 8.61
CA MET A 108 4.45 -5.84 8.71
C MET A 108 4.30 -5.09 10.03
N ALA A 109 4.64 -5.73 11.17
CA ALA A 109 4.60 -5.09 12.48
C ALA A 109 5.47 -3.83 12.54
N LYS A 110 6.67 -3.88 11.96
CA LYS A 110 7.57 -2.73 11.85
C LYS A 110 6.92 -1.61 11.03
N GLY A 111 6.40 -1.94 9.84
CA GLY A 111 5.77 -0.98 8.94
C GLY A 111 4.53 -0.32 9.54
N GLU A 112 3.69 -1.09 10.21
CA GLU A 112 2.50 -0.58 10.90
C GLU A 112 2.86 0.42 12.00
N ASN A 113 3.90 0.13 12.78
CA ASN A 113 4.36 1.05 13.82
C ASN A 113 4.88 2.37 13.25
N ILE A 114 5.59 2.32 12.13
CA ILE A 114 6.08 3.51 11.42
C ILE A 114 4.90 4.36 10.94
N ILE A 115 3.99 3.78 10.17
CA ILE A 115 2.85 4.50 9.60
C ILE A 115 1.94 5.04 10.70
N LYS A 116 1.66 4.24 11.73
CA LYS A 116 0.86 4.67 12.89
C LYS A 116 1.53 5.82 13.65
N GLY A 117 2.84 5.75 13.81
CA GLY A 117 3.62 6.84 14.47
C GLY A 117 3.58 8.14 13.69
N LEU A 118 3.55 8.09 12.34
CA LEU A 118 3.50 9.27 11.47
C LEU A 118 2.11 9.87 11.34
N THR A 119 1.07 9.03 11.33
CA THR A 119 -0.29 9.42 10.91
C THR A 119 -1.32 9.35 12.03
N GLY A 120 -1.01 8.65 13.13
CA GLY A 120 -1.96 8.32 14.21
C GLY A 120 -3.01 7.28 13.81
N ARG A 121 -2.96 6.75 12.56
CA ARG A 121 -3.94 5.82 12.00
C ARG A 121 -3.33 4.44 11.79
N GLN A 122 -4.15 3.42 11.96
CA GLN A 122 -3.78 2.04 11.63
C GLN A 122 -4.13 1.74 10.17
N MET A 123 -3.25 1.03 9.46
CA MET A 123 -3.55 0.54 8.12
C MET A 123 -4.56 -0.61 8.22
N VAL A 124 -5.51 -0.62 7.30
CA VAL A 124 -6.57 -1.64 7.23
C VAL A 124 -6.65 -2.34 5.89
N GLY A 125 -5.92 -1.85 4.90
CA GLY A 125 -5.83 -2.40 3.57
C GLY A 125 -4.40 -2.73 3.18
N GLN A 126 -4.23 -3.68 2.26
CA GLN A 126 -2.93 -4.04 1.75
C GLN A 126 -2.96 -4.38 0.26
N ARG A 127 -1.83 -4.18 -0.40
CA ARG A 127 -1.48 -4.66 -1.73
C ARG A 127 -0.05 -5.19 -1.68
N SER A 128 0.15 -6.45 -2.08
CA SER A 128 1.49 -7.02 -2.12
C SER A 128 2.28 -6.45 -3.29
N PRO A 129 3.60 -6.25 -3.12
CA PRO A 129 4.49 -5.96 -4.23
C PRO A 129 4.31 -6.93 -5.40
N ASP A 130 4.20 -6.40 -6.63
CA ASP A 130 3.93 -7.15 -7.86
C ASP A 130 2.65 -8.02 -7.84
N GLY A 131 1.84 -7.93 -6.78
CA GLY A 131 0.67 -8.78 -6.55
C GLY A 131 1.03 -10.21 -6.16
N PHE A 132 2.25 -10.45 -5.70
CA PHE A 132 2.73 -11.77 -5.32
C PHE A 132 2.33 -12.10 -3.88
N ILE A 133 1.71 -13.26 -3.67
CA ILE A 133 1.26 -13.73 -2.35
C ILE A 133 1.55 -15.23 -2.18
N TYR A 134 1.83 -15.64 -0.93
CA TYR A 134 1.86 -17.03 -0.51
C TYR A 134 0.58 -17.39 0.23
N ASP A 135 0.26 -18.67 0.36
CA ASP A 135 -0.99 -19.15 0.99
C ASP A 135 -1.21 -18.63 2.41
N PHE A 136 -0.14 -18.43 3.17
CA PHE A 136 -0.24 -17.94 4.56
C PHE A 136 -0.60 -16.45 4.67
N HIS A 137 -0.43 -15.66 3.61
CA HIS A 137 -0.65 -14.20 3.68
C HIS A 137 -2.07 -13.83 4.06
N LEU A 138 -3.06 -14.54 3.50
CA LEU A 138 -4.46 -14.25 3.82
C LEU A 138 -4.74 -14.40 5.32
N GLN A 139 -4.22 -15.47 5.94
CA GLN A 139 -4.37 -15.66 7.38
C GLN A 139 -3.60 -14.60 8.16
N LEU A 140 -2.36 -14.28 7.75
CA LEU A 140 -1.53 -13.26 8.38
C LEU A 140 -2.22 -11.89 8.39
N TRP A 141 -2.80 -11.48 7.27
CA TRP A 141 -3.52 -10.20 7.18
C TRP A 141 -4.74 -10.15 8.09
N LEU A 142 -5.49 -11.23 8.18
CA LEU A 142 -6.62 -11.34 9.12
C LEU A 142 -6.17 -11.25 10.57
N ASP A 143 -5.12 -11.97 10.94
CA ASP A 143 -4.59 -11.99 12.30
C ASP A 143 -4.11 -10.59 12.73
N ARG A 144 -3.70 -9.77 11.76
CA ARG A 144 -3.28 -8.38 11.95
C ARG A 144 -4.41 -7.36 11.85
N GLY A 145 -5.63 -7.79 11.53
CA GLY A 145 -6.81 -6.92 11.47
C GLY A 145 -6.99 -6.17 10.16
N TYR A 146 -6.37 -6.64 9.07
CA TYR A 146 -6.64 -6.10 7.74
C TYR A 146 -8.02 -6.53 7.27
N ILE A 147 -8.75 -5.62 6.63
CA ILE A 147 -10.13 -5.82 6.22
C ILE A 147 -10.31 -5.95 4.71
N TYR A 148 -9.29 -5.66 3.91
CA TYR A 148 -9.29 -5.91 2.48
C TYR A 148 -7.90 -6.15 1.89
N SER A 149 -7.88 -6.83 0.74
CA SER A 149 -6.71 -7.15 -0.07
C SER A 149 -6.91 -6.69 -1.50
N SER A 150 -5.95 -5.94 -2.07
CA SER A 150 -6.00 -5.43 -3.45
C SER A 150 -5.03 -6.20 -4.36
N ASN A 151 -5.13 -7.54 -4.39
CA ASN A 151 -4.19 -8.39 -5.14
C ASN A 151 -4.81 -9.18 -6.29
N TRP A 152 -6.11 -9.43 -6.22
CA TRP A 152 -6.79 -10.35 -7.15
C TRP A 152 -7.20 -9.63 -8.43
N ARG A 153 -7.14 -10.34 -9.55
CA ARG A 153 -7.33 -9.79 -10.90
C ARG A 153 -8.28 -10.64 -11.76
N ASP A 154 -9.05 -11.51 -11.13
CA ASP A 154 -9.90 -12.51 -11.78
C ASP A 154 -11.40 -12.18 -11.70
N ASN A 155 -11.76 -10.98 -11.19
CA ASN A 155 -13.15 -10.55 -11.08
C ASN A 155 -13.29 -9.03 -11.33
N ASP A 156 -14.44 -8.63 -11.87
CA ASP A 156 -14.79 -7.21 -12.14
C ASP A 156 -15.22 -6.44 -10.88
N GLY A 157 -15.41 -7.11 -9.77
CA GLY A 157 -15.83 -6.49 -8.51
C GLY A 157 -15.20 -7.17 -7.29
N PRO A 158 -15.25 -6.52 -6.12
CA PRO A 158 -14.76 -7.12 -4.89
C PRO A 158 -15.52 -8.41 -4.56
N PHE A 159 -14.82 -9.36 -4.01
CA PHE A 159 -15.36 -10.64 -3.60
C PHE A 159 -14.76 -11.11 -2.28
N LEU A 160 -15.39 -12.08 -1.67
CA LEU A 160 -15.01 -12.61 -0.36
C LEU A 160 -14.22 -13.90 -0.52
N HIS A 161 -13.12 -14.03 0.20
CA HIS A 161 -12.38 -15.28 0.32
C HIS A 161 -12.92 -16.17 1.44
N LYS A 162 -12.69 -17.47 1.32
CA LYS A 162 -12.91 -18.43 2.41
C LYS A 162 -11.57 -18.89 2.95
N ILE A 163 -11.29 -18.59 4.22
CA ILE A 163 -10.07 -18.96 4.91
C ILE A 163 -10.47 -19.71 6.19
N ASN A 164 -10.00 -20.94 6.33
CA ASN A 164 -10.30 -21.79 7.50
C ASN A 164 -11.80 -21.83 7.85
N GLY A 165 -12.67 -21.90 6.82
CA GLY A 165 -14.12 -21.94 6.97
C GLY A 165 -14.79 -20.58 7.29
N LYS A 166 -14.03 -19.50 7.42
CA LYS A 166 -14.53 -18.13 7.57
C LYS A 166 -14.52 -17.40 6.23
N THR A 167 -15.57 -16.63 5.97
CA THR A 167 -15.65 -15.73 4.80
C THR A 167 -15.05 -14.38 5.18
N VAL A 168 -14.09 -13.91 4.38
CA VAL A 168 -13.31 -12.68 4.64
C VAL A 168 -13.19 -11.85 3.37
N PRO A 169 -13.07 -10.52 3.48
CA PRO A 169 -12.85 -9.62 2.35
C PRO A 169 -11.49 -9.81 1.67
#